data_75c8d80e105789c6ca505a7f036f3e61
#
_entry.id   75c8d80e105789c6ca505a7f036f3e61
#
_cell.length_a   1.000
_cell.length_b   1.000
_cell.length_c   1.000
_cell.angle_alpha   90.00
_cell.angle_beta   90.00
_cell.angle_gamma   90.00
#
_symmetry.space_group_name_H-M   'P 1'
#
loop_
_entity.id
_entity.type
_entity.pdbx_description
1 polymer ?
#
loop_
_entity_poly.entity_id
_entity_poly.type
_entity_poly.pdbx_seq_one_letter_code
_entity_poly.pdbx_strand_id
1 'polypeptide(L)'
;SAASDVYKRQALYDPGMREALVLEREVVAGIESALREDRIELFLQPKCNIRTGKIVGAEALARWRHPERGIVAPGEFIPLIERNGLVRSLDLRVSEKTAAWIRGLIDEGGQPVPVSVNVSRADIYLVDVAAELHALVERYGIDPSLIEVEITESAYSERPDRIVAAFDALAERGFTVLMDDFGSGYSSLNMLKDI
;
A
#
# COMPACT_ATOMS: atom_id res chain seq x y z
N SER A 1 -44.06 -12.23 5.57
CA SER A 1 -44.93 -11.10 5.24
C SER A 1 -44.08 -9.83 5.21
N ALA A 2 -44.28 -8.94 4.26
CA ALA A 2 -43.48 -7.75 3.99
C ALA A 2 -43.28 -6.79 5.19
N ALA A 3 -44.13 -6.86 6.21
CA ALA A 3 -44.02 -6.07 7.43
C ALA A 3 -42.88 -6.52 8.37
N SER A 4 -42.46 -7.80 8.31
CA SER A 4 -41.38 -8.33 9.15
C SER A 4 -39.98 -7.95 8.64
N ASP A 5 -39.83 -7.65 7.35
CA ASP A 5 -38.54 -7.31 6.78
C ASP A 5 -38.16 -5.83 6.93
N VAL A 6 -39.15 -4.96 7.16
CA VAL A 6 -38.93 -3.52 7.40
C VAL A 6 -38.31 -3.28 8.79
N TYR A 7 -38.66 -4.06 9.77
CA TYR A 7 -38.13 -3.92 11.14
C TYR A 7 -36.68 -4.43 11.29
N LYS A 8 -36.19 -5.28 10.38
CA LYS A 8 -34.80 -5.78 10.42
C LYS A 8 -33.77 -4.78 9.90
N ARG A 9 -34.18 -3.64 9.33
CA ARG A 9 -33.31 -2.57 8.82
C ARG A 9 -33.26 -1.31 9.69
N GLN A 10 -33.89 -1.30 10.86
CA GLN A 10 -33.78 -0.19 11.80
C GLN A 10 -32.54 -0.44 12.68
N ALA A 11 -31.41 0.21 12.34
CA ALA A 11 -30.30 0.36 13.28
C ALA A 11 -30.75 1.33 14.38
N LEU A 12 -30.76 0.87 15.64
CA LEU A 12 -30.93 1.75 16.79
C LEU A 12 -29.83 2.79 16.77
N TYR A 13 -30.17 4.06 16.88
CA TYR A 13 -29.24 5.16 16.99
C TYR A 13 -28.40 4.98 18.27
N ASP A 14 -27.12 4.67 18.10
CA ASP A 14 -26.14 4.62 19.17
C ASP A 14 -25.29 5.91 19.12
N PRO A 15 -25.21 6.69 20.22
CA PRO A 15 -24.32 7.85 20.31
C PRO A 15 -22.86 7.52 19.93
N GLY A 16 -22.37 6.33 20.27
CA GLY A 16 -21.04 5.86 19.90
C GLY A 16 -20.82 5.73 18.38
N MET A 17 -21.87 5.37 17.62
CA MET A 17 -21.79 5.34 16.15
C MET A 17 -21.58 6.72 15.55
N ARG A 18 -22.19 7.76 16.14
CA ARG A 18 -21.99 9.14 15.70
C ARG A 18 -20.57 9.63 15.96
N GLU A 19 -20.04 9.35 17.14
CA GLU A 19 -18.67 9.72 17.51
C GLU A 19 -17.65 9.02 16.59
N ALA A 20 -17.86 7.73 16.30
CA ALA A 20 -17.02 6.97 15.37
C ALA A 20 -17.04 7.57 13.94
N LEU A 21 -18.22 7.98 13.45
CA LEU A 21 -18.34 8.61 12.13
C LEU A 21 -17.70 10.00 12.07
N VAL A 22 -17.76 10.76 13.16
CA VAL A 22 -17.08 12.07 13.24
C VAL A 22 -15.58 11.87 13.21
N LEU A 23 -15.06 10.95 14.04
CA LEU A 23 -13.63 10.60 14.06
C LEU A 23 -13.14 10.10 12.70
N GLU A 24 -13.90 9.23 12.03
CA GLU A 24 -13.55 8.75 10.69
C GLU A 24 -13.43 9.92 9.70
N ARG A 25 -14.38 10.85 9.69
CA ARG A 25 -14.33 12.02 8.81
C ARG A 25 -13.14 12.93 9.12
N GLU A 26 -12.81 13.13 10.38
CA GLU A 26 -11.64 13.91 10.79
C GLU A 26 -10.33 13.27 10.32
N VAL A 27 -10.19 11.95 10.45
CA VAL A 27 -9.03 11.21 9.96
C VAL A 27 -8.93 11.29 8.45
N VAL A 28 -10.02 11.06 7.72
CA VAL A 28 -10.05 11.13 6.24
C VAL A 28 -9.66 12.54 5.76
N ALA A 29 -10.29 13.58 6.31
CA ALA A 29 -9.95 14.97 5.96
C ALA A 29 -8.50 15.33 6.33
N GLY A 30 -8.01 14.80 7.46
CA GLY A 30 -6.64 14.97 7.91
C GLY A 30 -5.63 14.34 6.95
N ILE A 31 -5.91 13.14 6.43
CA ILE A 31 -5.06 12.47 5.44
C ILE A 31 -5.11 13.18 4.09
N GLU A 32 -6.28 13.60 3.62
CA GLU A 32 -6.37 14.41 2.39
C GLU A 32 -5.52 15.68 2.48
N SER A 33 -5.57 16.37 3.62
CA SER A 33 -4.71 17.53 3.88
C SER A 33 -3.23 17.14 3.93
N ALA A 34 -2.89 16.03 4.58
CA ALA A 34 -1.53 15.54 4.67
C ALA A 34 -0.92 15.18 3.32
N LEU A 35 -1.71 14.59 2.41
CA LEU A 35 -1.29 14.29 1.05
C LEU A 35 -1.02 15.57 0.24
N ARG A 36 -1.86 16.61 0.39
CA ARG A 36 -1.66 17.90 -0.29
C ARG A 36 -0.47 18.69 0.25
N GLU A 37 -0.24 18.63 1.55
CA GLU A 37 0.77 19.42 2.27
C GLU A 37 2.08 18.68 2.51
N ASP A 38 2.26 17.52 1.86
CA ASP A 38 3.44 16.66 1.97
C ASP A 38 3.75 16.20 3.41
N ARG A 39 2.72 15.96 4.21
CA ARG A 39 2.83 15.49 5.61
C ARG A 39 2.75 13.96 5.75
N ILE A 40 2.81 13.23 4.63
CA ILE A 40 3.06 11.78 4.63
C ILE A 40 4.57 11.58 4.54
N GLU A 41 5.14 10.96 5.56
CA GLU A 41 6.57 10.66 5.65
C GLU A 41 6.85 9.23 5.21
N LEU A 42 7.99 9.06 4.56
CA LEU A 42 8.54 7.75 4.22
C LEU A 42 9.45 7.27 5.38
N PHE A 43 9.12 6.12 5.93
CA PHE A 43 9.98 5.37 6.82
C PHE A 43 10.42 4.10 6.11
N LEU A 44 11.67 3.72 6.29
CA LEU A 44 12.24 2.51 5.69
C LEU A 44 12.53 1.50 6.80
N GLN A 45 11.88 0.34 6.73
CA GLN A 45 12.15 -0.78 7.63
C GLN A 45 13.14 -1.73 6.96
N PRO A 46 14.37 -1.91 7.50
CA PRO A 46 15.38 -2.72 6.85
C PRO A 46 15.01 -4.21 6.85
N LYS A 47 15.20 -4.86 5.70
CA LYS A 47 15.15 -6.31 5.52
C LYS A 47 16.56 -6.87 5.64
N CYS A 48 16.81 -7.77 6.61
CA CYS A 48 18.14 -8.31 6.88
C CYS A 48 18.25 -9.79 6.52
N ASN A 49 19.35 -10.18 5.91
CA ASN A 49 19.69 -11.58 5.73
C ASN A 49 20.05 -12.18 7.09
N ILE A 50 19.27 -13.15 7.55
CA ILE A 50 19.42 -13.74 8.90
C ILE A 50 20.74 -14.49 9.10
N ARG A 51 21.40 -14.97 8.04
CA ARG A 51 22.69 -15.68 8.13
C ARG A 51 23.88 -14.73 8.16
N THR A 52 23.79 -13.61 7.48
CA THR A 52 24.92 -12.67 7.32
C THR A 52 24.78 -11.38 8.12
N GLY A 53 23.56 -11.08 8.61
CA GLY A 53 23.22 -9.81 9.27
C GLY A 53 23.24 -8.61 8.34
N LYS A 54 23.49 -8.78 7.04
CA LYS A 54 23.53 -7.68 6.07
C LYS A 54 22.12 -7.22 5.70
N ILE A 55 21.96 -5.92 5.53
CA ILE A 55 20.75 -5.34 4.92
C ILE A 55 20.73 -5.74 3.45
N VAL A 56 19.63 -6.32 2.99
CA VAL A 56 19.43 -6.80 1.62
C VAL A 56 18.27 -6.10 0.92
N GLY A 57 17.50 -5.31 1.65
CA GLY A 57 16.36 -4.53 1.16
C GLY A 57 15.78 -3.68 2.27
N ALA A 58 14.71 -2.98 1.96
CA ALA A 58 13.90 -2.27 2.95
C ALA A 58 12.42 -2.30 2.54
N GLU A 59 11.52 -2.09 3.49
CA GLU A 59 10.10 -1.86 3.23
C GLU A 59 9.76 -0.39 3.43
N ALA A 60 9.05 0.17 2.46
CA ALA A 60 8.56 1.54 2.49
C ALA A 60 7.26 1.64 3.26
N LEU A 61 7.29 2.31 4.38
CA LEU A 61 6.17 2.45 5.28
C LEU A 61 5.73 3.91 5.40
N ALA A 62 4.46 4.17 5.13
CA ALA A 62 3.87 5.48 5.36
C ALA A 62 3.81 5.81 6.85
N ARG A 63 4.06 7.07 7.18
CA ARG A 63 3.78 7.65 8.50
C ARG A 63 3.10 8.99 8.29
N TRP A 64 2.02 9.20 8.99
CA TRP A 64 1.31 10.47 8.94
C TRP A 64 1.83 11.43 10.01
N ARG A 65 2.43 12.54 9.59
CA ARG A 65 2.79 13.63 10.50
C ARG A 65 1.56 14.46 10.81
N HIS A 66 0.86 14.09 11.88
CA HIS A 66 -0.30 14.84 12.36
C HIS A 66 0.14 16.11 13.10
N PRO A 67 -0.52 17.27 12.89
CA PRO A 67 -0.10 18.54 13.52
C PRO A 67 -0.04 18.49 15.05
N GLU A 68 -0.98 17.78 15.68
CA GLU A 68 -1.14 17.75 17.14
C GLU A 68 -0.67 16.44 17.76
N ARG A 69 -0.80 15.30 17.03
CA ARG A 69 -0.51 13.95 17.55
C ARG A 69 0.91 13.47 17.25
N GLY A 70 1.68 14.24 16.46
CA GLY A 70 2.99 13.80 15.99
C GLY A 70 2.89 12.72 14.91
N ILE A 71 3.75 11.69 14.97
CA ILE A 71 3.77 10.60 13.99
C ILE A 71 2.68 9.58 14.32
N VAL A 72 1.75 9.39 13.40
CA VAL A 72 0.66 8.41 13.45
C VAL A 72 1.01 7.20 12.61
N ALA A 73 0.84 6.00 13.18
CA ALA A 73 1.15 4.74 12.53
C ALA A 73 0.06 4.32 11.52
N PRO A 74 0.42 3.54 10.46
CA PRO A 74 -0.51 3.10 9.41
C PRO A 74 -1.75 2.39 9.95
N GLY A 75 -1.62 1.52 10.94
CA GLY A 75 -2.73 0.77 11.52
C GLY A 75 -3.87 1.63 12.08
N GLU A 76 -3.61 2.92 12.38
CA GLU A 76 -4.63 3.83 12.87
C GLU A 76 -5.46 4.49 11.75
N PHE A 77 -4.90 4.65 10.55
CA PHE A 77 -5.57 5.40 9.49
C PHE A 77 -5.80 4.60 8.20
N ILE A 78 -4.96 3.60 7.87
CA ILE A 78 -5.11 2.80 6.63
C ILE A 78 -6.52 2.20 6.50
N PRO A 79 -7.08 1.51 7.53
CA PRO A 79 -8.43 0.94 7.41
C PRO A 79 -9.52 1.96 7.12
N LEU A 80 -9.32 3.22 7.53
CA LEU A 80 -10.27 4.30 7.29
C LEU A 80 -10.18 4.83 5.86
N ILE A 81 -8.96 5.07 5.36
CA ILE A 81 -8.75 5.59 4.01
C ILE A 81 -9.04 4.54 2.92
N GLU A 82 -8.85 3.25 3.19
CA GLU A 82 -9.27 2.17 2.29
C GLU A 82 -10.77 2.22 2.02
N ARG A 83 -11.59 2.30 3.09
CA ARG A 83 -13.05 2.40 2.96
C ARG A 83 -13.51 3.67 2.25
N ASN A 84 -12.69 4.72 2.27
CA ASN A 84 -12.99 6.01 1.65
C ASN A 84 -12.27 6.24 0.31
N GLY A 85 -11.59 5.22 -0.23
CA GLY A 85 -10.97 5.25 -1.56
C GLY A 85 -9.73 6.13 -1.68
N LEU A 86 -9.09 6.48 -0.57
CA LEU A 86 -7.89 7.34 -0.54
C LEU A 86 -6.57 6.55 -0.54
N VAL A 87 -6.62 5.22 -0.39
CA VAL A 87 -5.43 4.36 -0.30
C VAL A 87 -4.53 4.55 -1.52
N ARG A 88 -5.10 4.61 -2.73
CA ARG A 88 -4.36 4.85 -3.96
C ARG A 88 -3.49 6.12 -3.91
N SER A 89 -4.04 7.23 -3.43
CA SER A 89 -3.28 8.49 -3.33
C SER A 89 -2.11 8.38 -2.35
N LEU A 90 -2.28 7.56 -1.30
CA LEU A 90 -1.22 7.25 -0.36
C LEU A 90 -0.13 6.39 -1.00
N ASP A 91 -0.51 5.28 -1.67
CA ASP A 91 0.42 4.33 -2.29
C ASP A 91 1.26 5.02 -3.38
N LEU A 92 0.64 5.86 -4.20
CA LEU A 92 1.34 6.71 -5.17
C LEU A 92 2.34 7.66 -4.50
N ARG A 93 1.94 8.32 -3.41
CA ARG A 93 2.82 9.24 -2.67
C ARG A 93 4.01 8.52 -2.05
N VAL A 94 3.79 7.33 -1.47
CA VAL A 94 4.87 6.50 -0.91
C VAL A 94 5.83 6.04 -2.02
N SER A 95 5.30 5.57 -3.15
CA SER A 95 6.11 5.16 -4.31
C SER A 95 6.95 6.31 -4.85
N GLU A 96 6.39 7.53 -4.98
CA GLU A 96 7.12 8.73 -5.39
C GLU A 96 8.26 9.07 -4.44
N LYS A 97 7.98 9.06 -3.12
CA LYS A 97 9.02 9.34 -2.10
C LYS A 97 10.10 8.27 -2.10
N THR A 98 9.73 7.01 -2.32
CA THR A 98 10.68 5.90 -2.43
C THR A 98 11.61 6.09 -3.63
N ALA A 99 11.07 6.37 -4.81
CA ALA A 99 11.86 6.61 -6.01
C ALA A 99 12.79 7.83 -5.86
N ALA A 100 12.27 8.92 -5.27
CA ALA A 100 13.06 10.12 -4.98
C ALA A 100 14.20 9.84 -3.99
N TRP A 101 13.95 9.04 -2.93
CA TRP A 101 14.98 8.64 -1.96
C TRP A 101 16.06 7.78 -2.60
N ILE A 102 15.68 6.77 -3.42
CA ILE A 102 16.62 5.92 -4.16
C ILE A 102 17.49 6.78 -5.07
N ARG A 103 16.88 7.70 -5.83
CA ARG A 103 17.61 8.61 -6.72
C ARG A 103 18.60 9.48 -5.96
N GLY A 104 18.17 10.10 -4.85
CA GLY A 104 19.02 10.91 -4.00
C GLY A 104 20.25 10.14 -3.49
N LEU A 105 20.04 8.89 -3.04
CA LEU A 105 21.16 8.05 -2.59
C LEU A 105 22.15 7.73 -3.72
N ILE A 106 21.67 7.48 -4.94
CA ILE A 106 22.53 7.27 -6.12
C ILE A 106 23.31 8.54 -6.44
N ASP A 107 22.68 9.71 -6.40
CA ASP A 107 23.33 10.99 -6.69
C ASP A 107 24.43 11.34 -5.67
N GLU A 108 24.31 10.86 -4.45
CA GLU A 108 25.34 10.94 -3.40
C GLU A 108 26.44 9.89 -3.54
N GLY A 109 26.39 9.04 -4.57
CA GLY A 109 27.36 7.97 -4.82
C GLY A 109 27.15 6.70 -3.98
N GLY A 110 25.98 6.58 -3.31
CA GLY A 110 25.58 5.39 -2.56
C GLY A 110 25.13 4.25 -3.46
N GLN A 111 25.04 3.06 -2.88
CA GLN A 111 24.48 1.87 -3.53
C GLN A 111 23.16 1.51 -2.85
N PRO A 112 22.01 1.85 -3.44
CA PRO A 112 20.72 1.50 -2.86
C PRO A 112 20.51 -0.01 -2.88
N VAL A 113 19.80 -0.49 -1.86
CA VAL A 113 19.17 -1.82 -1.84
C VAL A 113 17.76 -1.70 -2.38
N PRO A 114 17.14 -2.81 -2.87
CA PRO A 114 15.75 -2.81 -3.27
C PRO A 114 14.84 -2.36 -2.13
N VAL A 115 13.82 -1.59 -2.48
CA VAL A 115 12.82 -1.10 -1.52
C VAL A 115 11.44 -1.57 -1.96
N SER A 116 10.74 -2.31 -1.10
CA SER A 116 9.38 -2.73 -1.38
C SER A 116 8.37 -1.63 -1.07
N VAL A 117 7.40 -1.49 -1.95
CA VAL A 117 6.24 -0.61 -1.82
C VAL A 117 4.96 -1.43 -1.82
N ASN A 118 4.03 -1.11 -0.95
CA ASN A 118 2.73 -1.73 -0.90
C ASN A 118 1.87 -1.21 -2.06
N VAL A 119 1.17 -2.14 -2.73
CA VAL A 119 0.18 -1.83 -3.76
C VAL A 119 -1.16 -2.42 -3.35
N SER A 120 -2.14 -1.55 -3.25
CA SER A 120 -3.47 -1.97 -2.83
C SER A 120 -4.19 -2.78 -3.92
N ARG A 121 -5.11 -3.63 -3.48
CA ARG A 121 -6.03 -4.33 -4.39
C ARG A 121 -6.78 -3.38 -5.31
N ALA A 122 -7.19 -2.22 -4.79
CA ALA A 122 -7.92 -1.23 -5.55
C ALA A 122 -7.08 -0.69 -6.73
N ASP A 123 -5.77 -0.53 -6.55
CA ASP A 123 -4.88 -0.07 -7.62
C ASP A 123 -4.83 -1.07 -8.76
N ILE A 124 -4.67 -2.36 -8.46
CA ILE A 124 -4.59 -3.41 -9.49
C ILE A 124 -5.87 -3.49 -10.33
N TYR A 125 -7.02 -3.17 -9.75
CA TYR A 125 -8.31 -3.25 -10.45
C TYR A 125 -8.68 -1.98 -11.21
N LEU A 126 -8.20 -0.84 -10.79
CA LEU A 126 -8.60 0.47 -11.33
C LEU A 126 -7.67 1.01 -12.39
N VAL A 127 -6.39 0.63 -12.37
CA VAL A 127 -5.36 1.21 -13.22
C VAL A 127 -4.33 0.19 -13.70
N ASP A 128 -3.54 0.58 -14.69
CA ASP A 128 -2.32 -0.15 -15.09
C ASP A 128 -1.17 0.24 -14.15
N VAL A 129 -1.09 -0.44 -13.00
CA VAL A 129 -0.04 -0.22 -11.99
C VAL A 129 1.36 -0.39 -12.58
N ALA A 130 1.54 -1.37 -13.49
CA ALA A 130 2.83 -1.63 -14.10
C ALA A 130 3.30 -0.45 -14.98
N ALA A 131 2.38 0.15 -15.75
CA ALA A 131 2.69 1.34 -16.53
C ALA A 131 2.97 2.57 -15.63
N GLU A 132 2.22 2.74 -14.55
CA GLU A 132 2.42 3.86 -13.62
C GLU A 132 3.77 3.78 -12.90
N LEU A 133 4.12 2.62 -12.35
CA LEU A 133 5.41 2.41 -11.69
C LEU A 133 6.56 2.50 -12.69
N HIS A 134 6.36 2.02 -13.92
CA HIS A 134 7.38 2.15 -14.96
C HIS A 134 7.64 3.62 -15.31
N ALA A 135 6.59 4.41 -15.53
CA ALA A 135 6.74 5.85 -15.75
C ALA A 135 7.39 6.58 -14.56
N LEU A 136 7.15 6.08 -13.34
CA LEU A 136 7.78 6.62 -12.14
C LEU A 136 9.30 6.36 -12.15
N VAL A 137 9.74 5.11 -12.36
CA VAL A 137 11.18 4.79 -12.36
C VAL A 137 11.90 5.46 -13.53
N GLU A 138 11.28 5.60 -14.69
CA GLU A 138 11.82 6.38 -15.82
C GLU A 138 12.01 7.85 -15.44
N ARG A 139 11.02 8.48 -14.82
CA ARG A 139 11.07 9.88 -14.38
C ARG A 139 12.23 10.16 -13.42
N TYR A 140 12.49 9.23 -12.52
CA TYR A 140 13.60 9.34 -11.56
C TYR A 140 14.93 8.76 -12.07
N GLY A 141 14.94 8.11 -13.23
CA GLY A 141 16.14 7.51 -13.82
C GLY A 141 16.75 6.43 -12.90
N ILE A 142 15.91 5.58 -12.33
CA ILE A 142 16.32 4.47 -11.46
C ILE A 142 15.99 3.13 -12.12
N ASP A 143 16.74 2.09 -11.76
CA ASP A 143 16.48 0.73 -12.25
C ASP A 143 15.19 0.18 -11.63
N PRO A 144 14.26 -0.42 -12.40
CA PRO A 144 13.05 -1.02 -11.88
C PRO A 144 13.29 -2.07 -10.78
N SER A 145 14.40 -2.80 -10.83
CA SER A 145 14.77 -3.81 -9.83
C SER A 145 15.04 -3.24 -8.43
N LEU A 146 15.16 -1.91 -8.31
CA LEU A 146 15.30 -1.23 -7.03
C LEU A 146 13.96 -0.96 -6.34
N ILE A 147 12.84 -1.22 -7.02
CA ILE A 147 11.51 -1.19 -6.44
C ILE A 147 10.92 -2.60 -6.48
N GLU A 148 10.59 -3.14 -5.33
CA GLU A 148 9.82 -4.37 -5.19
C GLU A 148 8.35 -4.01 -4.93
N VAL A 149 7.42 -4.76 -5.50
CA VAL A 149 5.98 -4.48 -5.37
C VAL A 149 5.37 -5.53 -4.44
N GLU A 150 4.86 -5.11 -3.28
CA GLU A 150 4.20 -5.99 -2.31
C GLU A 150 2.69 -5.96 -2.50
N ILE A 151 2.10 -7.16 -2.63
CA ILE A 151 0.66 -7.36 -2.79
C ILE A 151 0.21 -8.40 -1.77
N THR A 152 -0.88 -8.12 -1.05
CA THR A 152 -1.37 -9.03 -0.01
C THR A 152 -2.03 -10.27 -0.59
N GLU A 153 -1.94 -11.42 0.13
CA GLU A 153 -2.62 -12.67 -0.24
C GLU A 153 -4.14 -12.48 -0.43
N SER A 154 -4.76 -11.64 0.35
CA SER A 154 -6.20 -11.36 0.25
C SER A 154 -6.61 -10.74 -1.09
N ALA A 155 -5.72 -9.97 -1.72
CA ALA A 155 -5.96 -9.39 -3.04
C ALA A 155 -6.08 -10.47 -4.13
N TYR A 156 -5.30 -11.54 -4.03
CA TYR A 156 -5.33 -12.67 -4.97
C TYR A 156 -6.66 -13.47 -4.92
N SER A 157 -7.20 -13.67 -3.73
CA SER A 157 -8.34 -14.59 -3.52
C SER A 157 -9.61 -14.23 -4.30
N GLU A 158 -9.81 -12.95 -4.64
CA GLU A 158 -11.04 -12.49 -5.29
C GLU A 158 -11.00 -12.56 -6.82
N ARG A 159 -9.89 -12.21 -7.44
CA ARG A 159 -9.73 -12.16 -8.90
C ARG A 159 -8.31 -12.59 -9.32
N PRO A 160 -7.99 -13.90 -9.21
CA PRO A 160 -6.64 -14.40 -9.49
C PRO A 160 -6.16 -14.03 -10.91
N ASP A 161 -7.05 -14.09 -11.89
CA ASP A 161 -6.78 -13.74 -13.30
C ASP A 161 -6.19 -12.33 -13.47
N ARG A 162 -6.72 -11.35 -12.77
CA ARG A 162 -6.23 -9.97 -12.83
C ARG A 162 -4.92 -9.77 -12.08
N ILE A 163 -4.77 -10.44 -10.96
CA ILE A 163 -3.54 -10.35 -10.16
C ILE A 163 -2.38 -10.99 -10.93
N VAL A 164 -2.57 -12.17 -11.51
CA VAL A 164 -1.53 -12.82 -12.34
C VAL A 164 -1.14 -11.93 -13.51
N ALA A 165 -2.12 -11.36 -14.24
CA ALA A 165 -1.83 -10.46 -15.35
C ALA A 165 -1.05 -9.20 -14.90
N ALA A 166 -1.33 -8.67 -13.71
CA ALA A 166 -0.56 -7.55 -13.15
C ALA A 166 0.87 -7.98 -12.77
N PHE A 167 1.05 -9.19 -12.22
CA PHE A 167 2.37 -9.74 -11.90
C PHE A 167 3.22 -9.89 -13.16
N ASP A 168 2.66 -10.49 -14.20
CA ASP A 168 3.35 -10.66 -15.49
C ASP A 168 3.76 -9.28 -16.06
N ALA A 169 2.84 -8.32 -16.06
CA ALA A 169 3.10 -6.99 -16.57
C ALA A 169 4.17 -6.22 -15.77
N LEU A 170 4.25 -6.41 -14.46
CA LEU A 170 5.29 -5.86 -13.59
C LEU A 170 6.64 -6.55 -13.86
N ALA A 171 6.66 -7.89 -13.90
CA ALA A 171 7.86 -8.67 -14.15
C ALA A 171 8.47 -8.37 -15.55
N GLU A 172 7.65 -8.25 -16.59
CA GLU A 172 8.07 -7.85 -17.94
C GLU A 172 8.76 -6.47 -17.96
N ARG A 173 8.43 -5.58 -17.02
CA ARG A 173 9.04 -4.25 -16.86
C ARG A 173 10.23 -4.22 -15.90
N GLY A 174 10.64 -5.39 -15.37
CA GLY A 174 11.82 -5.54 -14.53
C GLY A 174 11.57 -5.34 -13.02
N PHE A 175 10.32 -5.24 -12.59
CA PHE A 175 9.98 -5.19 -11.16
C PHE A 175 9.99 -6.59 -10.54
N THR A 176 10.39 -6.69 -9.28
CA THR A 176 10.16 -7.89 -8.45
C THR A 176 8.82 -7.76 -7.74
N VAL A 177 7.98 -8.79 -7.83
CA VAL A 177 6.71 -8.82 -7.11
C VAL A 177 6.83 -9.76 -5.91
N LEU A 178 6.39 -9.28 -4.77
CA LEU A 178 6.38 -10.00 -3.50
C LEU A 178 4.93 -10.18 -3.04
N MET A 179 4.68 -11.31 -2.39
CA MET A 179 3.40 -11.56 -1.76
C MET A 179 3.54 -11.40 -0.25
N ASP A 180 2.75 -10.47 0.29
CA ASP A 180 2.72 -10.20 1.72
C ASP A 180 1.58 -10.96 2.43
N ASP A 181 1.72 -11.14 3.75
CA ASP A 181 0.77 -11.86 4.62
C ASP A 181 0.52 -13.31 4.18
N PHE A 182 1.48 -13.96 3.49
CA PHE A 182 1.32 -15.32 2.99
C PHE A 182 1.08 -16.32 4.12
N GLY A 183 -0.01 -17.09 4.01
CA GLY A 183 -0.40 -18.09 5.01
C GLY A 183 -1.42 -17.59 6.03
N SER A 184 -1.84 -16.32 5.95
CA SER A 184 -2.92 -15.77 6.78
C SER A 184 -4.31 -16.18 6.30
N GLY A 185 -4.45 -16.65 5.04
CA GLY A 185 -5.69 -17.06 4.39
C GLY A 185 -5.79 -18.55 4.07
N TYR A 186 -6.99 -18.99 3.66
CA TYR A 186 -7.29 -20.40 3.33
C TYR A 186 -6.73 -20.87 1.97
N SER A 187 -6.09 -20.01 1.18
CA SER A 187 -5.78 -20.26 -0.24
C SER A 187 -4.31 -20.49 -0.57
N SER A 188 -3.42 -20.37 0.40
CA SER A 188 -1.95 -20.27 0.23
C SER A 188 -1.29 -21.37 -0.61
N LEU A 189 -1.77 -22.61 -0.56
CA LEU A 189 -1.13 -23.73 -1.28
C LEU A 189 -1.62 -23.92 -2.72
N ASN A 190 -2.84 -23.50 -3.05
CA ASN A 190 -3.33 -23.60 -4.43
C ASN A 190 -2.73 -22.52 -5.33
N MET A 191 -2.42 -21.37 -4.77
CA MET A 191 -1.82 -20.23 -5.42
C MET A 191 -0.39 -20.50 -5.95
N LEU A 192 0.40 -21.30 -5.22
CA LEU A 192 1.75 -21.71 -5.64
C LEU A 192 1.80 -22.57 -6.90
N LYS A 193 0.65 -22.98 -7.45
CA LYS A 193 0.58 -23.75 -8.70
C LYS A 193 0.39 -22.87 -9.93
N ASP A 194 -0.06 -21.62 -9.73
CA ASP A 194 -0.49 -20.71 -10.79
C ASP A 194 0.52 -19.57 -11.00
N ILE A 195 1.55 -19.51 -10.16
CA ILE A 195 2.70 -18.59 -10.21
C ILE A 195 3.97 -19.40 -10.51
#